data_f7b46819b918e9e939fc929705c8fd83
#
_entry.id   f7b46819b918e9e939fc929705c8fd83
#
_cell.length_a   1.000
_cell.length_b   1.000
_cell.length_c   1.000
_cell.angle_alpha   90.00
_cell.angle_beta   90.00
_cell.angle_gamma   90.00
#
_symmetry.space_group_name_H-M   'P 1'
#
loop_
_entity.id
_entity.type
_entity.pdbx_description
1 polymer ?
#
loop_
_entity_poly.entity_id
_entity_poly.type
_entity_poly.pdbx_seq_one_letter_code
_entity_poly.pdbx_strand_id
1 'polypeptide(L)'
;ACNYDSDANVDDGSCEYAADNFDCYGDCIVEEDCFGDCGGDAYIDECGDCIIGESDCVTEVTNQLDLETGWNWISFNVYQDDMSIGNVFNQTNNPDNLNFIKSQLDGTSTWYEGFGWFGSLEEIKNETMYQLLMNAPTGLEFSGTPVVASETPISLETGWNWIGYLPQGETDIASAFSNIG
;
A
#
# COMPACT_ATOMS: atom_id res chain seq x y z
N ALA A 1 -42.94 0.30 27.19
CA ALA A 1 -43.31 1.66 26.76
C ALA A 1 -42.56 2.68 27.60
N CYS A 2 -42.10 3.75 26.99
CA CYS A 2 -41.35 4.85 27.63
C CYS A 2 -42.28 5.74 28.49
N ASN A 3 -43.57 5.76 28.19
CA ASN A 3 -44.61 6.49 28.88
C ASN A 3 -45.53 5.54 29.67
N TYR A 4 -44.96 4.45 30.28
CA TYR A 4 -45.73 3.48 31.00
C TYR A 4 -46.49 4.11 32.19
N ASP A 5 -47.83 3.91 32.22
CA ASP A 5 -48.70 4.26 33.31
C ASP A 5 -49.26 2.97 33.96
N SER A 6 -48.95 2.76 35.27
CA SER A 6 -49.38 1.59 36.02
C SER A 6 -50.91 1.51 36.27
N ASP A 7 -51.62 2.62 36.12
CA ASP A 7 -53.06 2.75 36.36
C ASP A 7 -53.89 2.60 35.05
N ALA A 8 -53.17 2.58 33.86
CA ALA A 8 -53.83 2.36 32.59
C ALA A 8 -54.31 0.90 32.47
N ASN A 9 -55.58 0.71 32.14
CA ASN A 9 -56.26 -0.58 32.03
C ASN A 9 -56.88 -0.83 30.64
N VAL A 10 -56.72 0.10 29.71
CA VAL A 10 -57.18 0.01 28.34
C VAL A 10 -56.06 0.53 27.43
N ASP A 11 -55.73 -0.23 26.41
CA ASP A 11 -54.81 0.24 25.36
C ASP A 11 -55.54 1.22 24.41
N ASP A 12 -55.12 2.45 24.40
CA ASP A 12 -55.66 3.53 23.55
C ASP A 12 -54.68 3.92 22.39
N GLY A 13 -53.58 3.12 22.25
CA GLY A 13 -52.56 3.35 21.23
C GLY A 13 -51.61 4.52 21.56
N SER A 14 -51.63 5.04 22.81
CA SER A 14 -50.72 6.12 23.23
C SER A 14 -49.35 5.66 23.73
N CYS A 15 -49.08 4.32 23.73
CA CYS A 15 -47.80 3.80 24.14
C CYS A 15 -46.66 4.25 23.23
N GLU A 16 -45.68 4.89 23.83
CA GLU A 16 -44.44 5.26 23.16
C GLU A 16 -43.35 4.22 23.47
N TYR A 17 -42.59 3.84 22.47
CA TYR A 17 -41.47 2.91 22.59
C TYR A 17 -40.18 3.62 22.17
N ALA A 18 -39.09 3.22 22.82
CA ALA A 18 -37.78 3.67 22.37
C ALA A 18 -37.50 3.18 20.93
N ALA A 19 -36.68 3.91 20.22
CA ALA A 19 -36.15 3.44 18.95
C ALA A 19 -35.30 2.19 19.15
N ASP A 20 -35.10 1.41 18.10
CA ASP A 20 -34.22 0.26 18.14
C ASP A 20 -32.82 0.70 18.62
N ASN A 21 -32.21 -0.08 19.51
CA ASN A 21 -30.93 0.16 20.14
C ASN A 21 -30.85 1.33 21.14
N PHE A 22 -31.98 2.04 21.42
CA PHE A 22 -32.02 3.14 22.38
C PHE A 22 -32.93 2.85 23.54
N ASP A 23 -32.67 3.45 24.69
CA ASP A 23 -33.55 3.45 25.80
C ASP A 23 -34.61 4.57 25.69
N CYS A 24 -35.51 4.66 26.72
CA CYS A 24 -36.54 5.69 26.73
C CYS A 24 -36.01 7.12 26.97
N TYR A 25 -34.76 7.28 27.29
CA TYR A 25 -34.11 8.57 27.50
C TYR A 25 -33.32 9.01 26.26
N GLY A 26 -33.23 8.11 25.27
CA GLY A 26 -32.45 8.34 24.03
C GLY A 26 -30.99 7.94 24.15
N ASP A 27 -30.63 7.24 25.21
CA ASP A 27 -29.28 6.71 25.40
C ASP A 27 -29.11 5.40 24.62
N CYS A 28 -27.96 5.21 24.01
CA CYS A 28 -27.62 3.98 23.31
C CYS A 28 -27.47 2.81 24.31
N ILE A 29 -28.15 1.67 24.06
CA ILE A 29 -28.13 0.49 24.93
C ILE A 29 -27.30 -0.68 24.39
N VAL A 30 -26.64 -0.48 23.24
CA VAL A 30 -25.70 -1.38 22.59
C VAL A 30 -24.37 -0.66 22.42
N GLU A 31 -23.37 -1.30 21.82
CA GLU A 31 -22.13 -0.63 21.49
C GLU A 31 -22.32 0.32 20.30
N GLU A 32 -21.69 1.49 20.36
CA GLU A 32 -21.56 2.40 19.24
C GLU A 32 -20.44 1.90 18.33
N ASP A 33 -20.63 2.02 17.02
CA ASP A 33 -19.60 1.72 16.06
C ASP A 33 -18.53 2.83 16.00
N CYS A 34 -17.52 2.66 15.15
CA CYS A 34 -16.43 3.64 15.05
C CYS A 34 -16.82 4.99 14.42
N PHE A 35 -18.02 5.13 13.81
CA PHE A 35 -18.59 6.41 13.43
C PHE A 35 -19.42 7.03 14.56
N GLY A 36 -19.68 6.29 15.65
CA GLY A 36 -20.51 6.72 16.75
C GLY A 36 -22.00 6.41 16.54
N ASP A 37 -22.33 5.53 15.61
CA ASP A 37 -23.69 5.09 15.38
C ASP A 37 -24.07 3.94 16.34
N CYS A 38 -25.20 4.11 17.04
CA CYS A 38 -25.66 3.15 18.03
C CYS A 38 -26.10 1.84 17.38
N GLY A 39 -25.31 0.75 17.59
CA GLY A 39 -25.54 -0.56 16.98
C GLY A 39 -25.27 -0.56 15.48
N GLY A 40 -24.43 0.35 14.99
CA GLY A 40 -23.95 0.38 13.62
C GLY A 40 -23.04 -0.80 13.30
N ASP A 41 -22.79 -1.02 12.01
CA ASP A 41 -21.98 -2.13 11.48
C ASP A 41 -20.56 -1.69 11.08
N ALA A 42 -20.18 -0.43 11.35
CA ALA A 42 -18.84 0.05 11.05
C ALA A 42 -17.80 -0.51 12.01
N TYR A 43 -16.61 -0.79 11.52
CA TYR A 43 -15.49 -1.28 12.30
C TYR A 43 -14.18 -0.64 11.88
N ILE A 44 -13.17 -0.65 12.76
CA ILE A 44 -11.81 -0.23 12.42
C ILE A 44 -11.14 -1.35 11.64
N ASP A 45 -10.69 -1.07 10.43
CA ASP A 45 -9.96 -2.02 9.61
C ASP A 45 -8.47 -2.15 10.02
N GLU A 46 -7.70 -2.98 9.29
CA GLU A 46 -6.28 -3.21 9.58
C GLU A 46 -5.39 -1.98 9.35
N CYS A 47 -5.86 -0.99 8.58
CA CYS A 47 -5.18 0.29 8.38
C CYS A 47 -5.53 1.33 9.45
N GLY A 48 -6.50 1.05 10.30
CA GLY A 48 -7.00 1.96 11.33
C GLY A 48 -8.13 2.88 10.87
N ASP A 49 -8.67 2.64 9.69
CA ASP A 49 -9.79 3.40 9.13
C ASP A 49 -11.13 2.81 9.57
N CYS A 50 -12.08 3.69 9.90
CA CYS A 50 -13.45 3.28 10.20
C CYS A 50 -14.22 3.06 8.91
N ILE A 51 -14.70 1.84 8.65
CA ILE A 51 -15.34 1.44 7.40
C ILE A 51 -16.62 0.64 7.62
N ILE A 52 -17.49 0.60 6.59
CA ILE A 52 -18.66 -0.30 6.49
C ILE A 52 -18.42 -1.23 5.30
N GLY A 53 -18.52 -2.53 5.50
CA GLY A 53 -18.36 -3.53 4.44
C GLY A 53 -16.98 -4.15 4.40
N GLU A 54 -16.50 -4.51 3.21
CA GLU A 54 -15.17 -5.12 3.06
C GLU A 54 -14.09 -4.04 3.06
N SER A 55 -12.99 -4.28 3.81
CA SER A 55 -11.80 -3.43 3.75
C SER A 55 -11.06 -3.67 2.44
N ASP A 56 -10.70 -2.59 1.75
CA ASP A 56 -9.74 -2.59 0.65
C ASP A 56 -8.32 -2.22 1.12
N CYS A 57 -8.11 -2.24 2.43
CA CYS A 57 -6.82 -2.01 3.05
C CYS A 57 -5.82 -3.09 2.64
N VAL A 58 -4.87 -2.74 1.82
CA VAL A 58 -3.75 -3.60 1.44
C VAL A 58 -2.53 -3.16 2.24
N THR A 59 -2.26 -3.86 3.35
CA THR A 59 -1.11 -3.55 4.22
C THR A 59 0.22 -3.89 3.57
N GLU A 60 0.29 -4.98 2.81
CA GLU A 60 1.50 -5.39 2.08
C GLU A 60 1.17 -6.10 0.78
N VAL A 61 1.99 -5.87 -0.24
CA VAL A 61 2.00 -6.60 -1.51
C VAL A 61 3.38 -7.21 -1.72
N THR A 62 3.41 -8.46 -2.18
CA THR A 62 4.66 -9.14 -2.57
C THR A 62 4.79 -9.18 -4.08
N ASN A 63 5.87 -8.61 -4.59
CA ASN A 63 6.26 -8.69 -6.00
C ASN A 63 7.38 -9.71 -6.17
N GLN A 64 7.32 -10.47 -7.24
CA GLN A 64 8.38 -11.38 -7.64
C GLN A 64 8.94 -10.94 -8.98
N LEU A 65 10.25 -10.71 -9.02
CA LEU A 65 10.99 -10.36 -10.21
C LEU A 65 11.92 -11.51 -10.58
N ASP A 66 11.75 -12.06 -11.78
CA ASP A 66 12.67 -13.03 -12.36
C ASP A 66 13.76 -12.28 -13.14
N LEU A 67 14.95 -12.20 -12.54
CA LEU A 67 16.10 -11.51 -13.09
C LEU A 67 16.92 -12.46 -13.97
N GLU A 68 17.20 -12.04 -15.20
CA GLU A 68 17.96 -12.80 -16.17
C GLU A 68 19.44 -12.40 -16.17
N THR A 69 20.31 -13.27 -16.71
CA THR A 69 21.73 -12.93 -16.93
C THR A 69 21.86 -11.72 -17.84
N GLY A 70 22.73 -10.77 -17.48
CA GLY A 70 22.94 -9.54 -18.20
C GLY A 70 22.10 -8.38 -17.65
N TRP A 71 21.70 -7.47 -18.51
CA TRP A 71 20.99 -6.26 -18.10
C TRP A 71 19.49 -6.49 -17.94
N ASN A 72 18.97 -6.13 -16.76
CA ASN A 72 17.56 -6.08 -16.42
C ASN A 72 17.12 -4.62 -16.21
N TRP A 73 15.92 -4.28 -16.66
CA TRP A 73 15.28 -3.00 -16.37
C TRP A 73 14.24 -3.23 -15.28
N ILE A 74 14.41 -2.60 -14.15
CA ILE A 74 13.59 -2.85 -12.96
C ILE A 74 13.09 -1.55 -12.35
N SER A 75 11.92 -1.61 -11.74
CA SER A 75 11.36 -0.58 -10.87
C SER A 75 10.57 -1.22 -9.76
N PHE A 76 10.27 -0.46 -8.71
CA PHE A 76 9.57 -0.94 -7.54
C PHE A 76 8.31 -0.11 -7.33
N ASN A 77 7.18 -0.75 -7.12
CA ASN A 77 5.88 -0.12 -6.86
C ASN A 77 5.34 -0.39 -5.45
N VAL A 78 6.21 -0.87 -4.57
CA VAL A 78 5.96 -1.00 -3.14
C VAL A 78 7.06 -0.30 -2.36
N TYR A 79 6.73 0.15 -1.15
CA TYR A 79 7.62 0.85 -0.25
C TYR A 79 7.89 0.00 0.99
N GLN A 80 9.12 0.01 1.48
CA GLN A 80 9.55 -0.52 2.77
C GLN A 80 10.16 0.61 3.62
N ASP A 81 10.19 0.44 4.93
CA ASP A 81 10.82 1.41 5.84
C ASP A 81 12.33 1.60 5.54
N ASP A 82 12.97 0.56 5.04
CA ASP A 82 14.37 0.59 4.59
C ASP A 82 14.44 0.27 3.09
N MET A 83 14.55 1.32 2.27
CA MET A 83 14.75 1.24 0.82
C MET A 83 16.23 1.30 0.43
N SER A 84 17.16 1.07 1.37
CA SER A 84 18.57 0.95 1.03
C SER A 84 18.80 -0.18 0.03
N ILE A 85 19.73 0.06 -0.90
CA ILE A 85 20.10 -0.92 -1.93
C ILE A 85 20.52 -2.27 -1.31
N GLY A 86 21.16 -2.23 -0.13
CA GLY A 86 21.54 -3.41 0.61
C GLY A 86 20.34 -4.22 1.09
N ASN A 87 19.35 -3.55 1.69
CA ASN A 87 18.14 -4.21 2.17
C ASN A 87 17.30 -4.79 1.02
N VAL A 88 17.06 -3.99 -0.03
CA VAL A 88 16.25 -4.41 -1.19
C VAL A 88 16.83 -5.66 -1.85
N PHE A 89 18.12 -5.68 -2.15
CA PHE A 89 18.75 -6.79 -2.87
C PHE A 89 19.23 -7.96 -1.99
N ASN A 90 19.24 -7.83 -0.65
CA ASN A 90 19.40 -8.98 0.25
C ASN A 90 18.22 -9.97 0.18
N GLN A 91 17.09 -9.55 -0.42
CA GLN A 91 15.90 -10.37 -0.62
C GLN A 91 15.98 -11.24 -1.90
N THR A 92 17.10 -11.16 -2.64
CA THR A 92 17.37 -12.08 -3.75
C THR A 92 17.70 -13.50 -3.24
N ASN A 93 17.29 -14.51 -4.01
CA ASN A 93 17.58 -15.91 -3.70
C ASN A 93 19.09 -16.23 -3.73
N ASN A 94 19.87 -15.47 -4.49
CA ASN A 94 21.32 -15.60 -4.56
C ASN A 94 21.98 -14.24 -4.83
N PRO A 95 22.44 -13.52 -3.78
CA PRO A 95 23.05 -12.20 -3.91
C PRO A 95 24.36 -12.21 -4.71
N ASP A 96 25.09 -13.34 -4.77
CA ASP A 96 26.36 -13.45 -5.51
C ASP A 96 26.18 -13.39 -7.03
N ASN A 97 24.93 -13.52 -7.50
CA ASN A 97 24.57 -13.28 -8.90
C ASN A 97 24.44 -11.78 -9.26
N LEU A 98 24.37 -10.89 -8.27
CA LEU A 98 24.38 -9.45 -8.45
C LEU A 98 25.75 -8.98 -8.98
N ASN A 99 25.76 -7.91 -9.75
CA ASN A 99 27.00 -7.32 -10.28
C ASN A 99 27.02 -5.80 -10.13
N PHE A 100 26.11 -5.11 -10.81
CA PHE A 100 26.14 -3.65 -10.90
C PHE A 100 24.74 -3.10 -11.09
N ILE A 101 24.49 -1.95 -10.48
CA ILE A 101 23.22 -1.21 -10.67
C ILE A 101 23.48 0.25 -10.95
N LYS A 102 22.61 0.86 -11.73
CA LYS A 102 22.63 2.30 -11.98
C LYS A 102 21.21 2.86 -12.12
N SER A 103 21.04 4.09 -11.66
CA SER A 103 19.92 4.95 -12.01
C SER A 103 20.34 5.98 -13.06
N GLN A 104 19.39 6.73 -13.58
CA GLN A 104 19.70 7.83 -14.49
C GLN A 104 20.37 9.03 -13.78
N LEU A 105 19.93 9.35 -12.56
CA LEU A 105 20.30 10.56 -11.83
C LEU A 105 20.99 10.32 -10.49
N ASP A 106 20.67 9.21 -9.79
CA ASP A 106 21.12 8.98 -8.40
C ASP A 106 22.47 8.24 -8.32
N GLY A 107 23.03 7.86 -9.47
CA GLY A 107 24.37 7.26 -9.52
C GLY A 107 24.38 5.76 -9.76
N THR A 108 25.43 5.11 -9.25
CA THR A 108 25.74 3.69 -9.52
C THR A 108 26.29 3.01 -8.30
N SER A 109 26.11 1.67 -8.21
CA SER A 109 26.79 0.84 -7.20
C SER A 109 27.19 -0.51 -7.79
N THR A 110 28.30 -1.06 -7.30
CA THR A 110 28.85 -2.35 -7.69
C THR A 110 28.75 -3.32 -6.51
N TRP A 111 28.32 -4.53 -6.77
CA TRP A 111 28.29 -5.62 -5.79
C TRP A 111 29.66 -6.28 -5.66
N TYR A 112 30.09 -6.49 -4.44
CA TYR A 112 31.28 -7.27 -4.11
C TYR A 112 30.91 -8.42 -3.17
N GLU A 113 31.15 -9.64 -3.62
CA GLU A 113 30.87 -10.85 -2.85
C GLU A 113 31.50 -10.78 -1.44
N GLY A 114 30.68 -11.03 -0.43
CA GLY A 114 31.08 -10.97 0.97
C GLY A 114 31.22 -9.55 1.57
N PHE A 115 31.08 -8.51 0.77
CA PHE A 115 31.23 -7.12 1.23
C PHE A 115 29.97 -6.27 0.96
N GLY A 116 29.15 -6.61 -0.04
CA GLY A 116 27.94 -5.86 -0.39
C GLY A 116 28.14 -4.82 -1.48
N TRP A 117 27.25 -3.82 -1.48
CA TRP A 117 27.24 -2.75 -2.46
C TRP A 117 28.19 -1.62 -2.13
N PHE A 118 28.89 -1.11 -3.15
CA PHE A 118 29.78 0.06 -3.06
C PHE A 118 29.54 1.00 -4.25
N GLY A 119 29.23 2.25 -3.96
CA GLY A 119 28.99 3.27 -4.96
C GLY A 119 28.25 4.49 -4.41
N SER A 120 27.73 5.30 -5.31
CA SER A 120 26.96 6.51 -4.98
C SER A 120 25.45 6.28 -4.93
N LEU A 121 24.97 5.18 -5.51
CA LEU A 121 23.56 4.77 -5.40
C LEU A 121 23.40 4.01 -4.08
N GLU A 122 22.75 4.64 -3.12
CA GLU A 122 22.57 4.10 -1.77
C GLU A 122 21.14 3.64 -1.51
N GLU A 123 20.15 4.29 -2.14
CA GLU A 123 18.72 4.03 -1.95
C GLU A 123 17.99 3.79 -3.25
N ILE A 124 16.93 2.99 -3.17
CA ILE A 124 15.96 2.74 -4.24
C ILE A 124 14.77 3.67 -4.06
N LYS A 125 14.36 4.33 -5.15
CA LYS A 125 13.18 5.20 -5.21
C LYS A 125 12.14 4.58 -6.13
N ASN A 126 10.88 4.71 -5.76
CA ASN A 126 9.77 4.15 -6.52
C ASN A 126 9.55 4.87 -7.87
N GLU A 127 9.82 6.17 -7.93
CA GLU A 127 9.65 7.01 -9.13
C GLU A 127 10.69 6.71 -10.22
N THR A 128 11.72 5.95 -9.89
CA THR A 128 12.90 5.72 -10.75
C THR A 128 12.96 4.28 -11.25
N MET A 129 13.33 4.12 -12.51
CA MET A 129 13.74 2.85 -13.09
C MET A 129 15.25 2.67 -12.98
N TYR A 130 15.69 1.44 -12.83
CA TYR A 130 17.09 1.05 -12.68
C TYR A 130 17.50 0.08 -13.78
N GLN A 131 18.78 0.12 -14.16
CA GLN A 131 19.42 -0.93 -14.91
C GLN A 131 20.27 -1.77 -13.95
N LEU A 132 19.92 -3.04 -13.79
CA LEU A 132 20.61 -4.01 -12.95
C LEU A 132 21.33 -5.04 -13.83
N LEU A 133 22.63 -5.19 -13.63
CA LEU A 133 23.45 -6.22 -14.29
C LEU A 133 23.56 -7.43 -13.40
N MET A 134 23.25 -8.61 -13.95
CA MET A 134 23.30 -9.89 -13.28
C MET A 134 24.35 -10.79 -13.88
N ASN A 135 25.10 -11.54 -13.03
CA ASN A 135 26.06 -12.55 -13.47
C ASN A 135 25.37 -13.86 -13.88
N ALA A 136 24.25 -14.20 -13.22
CA ALA A 136 23.42 -15.36 -13.51
C ALA A 136 21.97 -15.08 -13.10
N PRO A 137 20.98 -15.86 -13.59
CA PRO A 137 19.58 -15.67 -13.24
C PRO A 137 19.34 -15.82 -11.75
N THR A 138 18.42 -15.01 -11.19
CA THR A 138 17.97 -15.14 -9.80
C THR A 138 16.57 -14.52 -9.63
N GLY A 139 15.81 -15.00 -8.63
CA GLY A 139 14.57 -14.37 -8.20
C GLY A 139 14.84 -13.29 -7.15
N LEU A 140 14.11 -12.20 -7.24
CA LEU A 140 13.99 -11.19 -6.19
C LEU A 140 12.52 -11.15 -5.76
N GLU A 141 12.26 -11.50 -4.49
CA GLU A 141 10.95 -11.37 -3.87
C GLU A 141 10.98 -10.13 -2.95
N PHE A 142 10.14 -9.17 -3.25
CA PHE A 142 10.12 -7.87 -2.58
C PHE A 142 8.71 -7.51 -2.12
N SER A 143 8.51 -7.46 -0.80
CA SER A 143 7.21 -7.13 -0.18
C SER A 143 7.24 -5.74 0.42
N GLY A 144 6.12 -5.05 0.41
CA GLY A 144 5.98 -3.74 1.05
C GLY A 144 4.60 -3.15 0.87
N THR A 145 4.41 -1.96 1.43
CA THR A 145 3.17 -1.20 1.26
C THR A 145 3.06 -0.72 -0.20
N PRO A 146 1.92 -0.93 -0.87
CA PRO A 146 1.70 -0.44 -2.22
C PRO A 146 1.90 1.07 -2.34
N VAL A 147 2.62 1.50 -3.37
CA VAL A 147 2.76 2.93 -3.69
C VAL A 147 1.46 3.43 -4.32
N VAL A 148 0.91 4.52 -3.78
CA VAL A 148 -0.27 5.19 -4.34
C VAL A 148 0.18 6.07 -5.52
N ALA A 149 -0.02 5.58 -6.74
CA ALA A 149 0.47 6.24 -7.96
C ALA A 149 -0.05 7.68 -8.14
N SER A 150 -1.28 7.98 -7.69
CA SER A 150 -1.87 9.32 -7.76
C SER A 150 -1.24 10.32 -6.76
N GLU A 151 -0.56 9.82 -5.73
CA GLU A 151 0.09 10.61 -4.68
C GLU A 151 1.61 10.67 -4.84
N THR A 152 2.15 9.93 -5.84
CA THR A 152 3.58 9.83 -6.10
C THR A 152 3.92 10.47 -7.46
N PRO A 153 4.07 11.79 -7.52
CA PRO A 153 4.34 12.49 -8.78
C PRO A 153 5.76 12.19 -9.28
N ILE A 154 5.88 11.85 -10.56
CA ILE A 154 7.16 11.66 -11.24
C ILE A 154 7.53 12.94 -11.99
N SER A 155 8.66 13.54 -11.65
CA SER A 155 9.20 14.71 -12.36
C SER A 155 9.87 14.28 -13.67
N LEU A 156 9.49 14.92 -14.77
CA LEU A 156 10.06 14.66 -16.10
C LEU A 156 10.94 15.83 -16.55
N GLU A 157 12.10 15.49 -17.06
CA GLU A 157 13.06 16.43 -17.64
C GLU A 157 13.07 16.35 -19.17
N THR A 158 13.60 17.37 -19.82
CA THR A 158 13.77 17.35 -21.29
C THR A 158 14.70 16.21 -21.71
N GLY A 159 14.25 15.38 -22.64
CA GLY A 159 15.01 14.25 -23.17
C GLY A 159 14.50 12.90 -22.64
N TRP A 160 15.41 11.96 -22.45
CA TRP A 160 15.08 10.62 -21.96
C TRP A 160 14.91 10.62 -20.45
N ASN A 161 13.83 9.98 -19.95
CA ASN A 161 13.54 9.79 -18.53
C ASN A 161 13.41 8.30 -18.22
N TRP A 162 14.08 7.83 -17.18
CA TRP A 162 13.96 6.48 -16.62
C TRP A 162 12.99 6.54 -15.46
N ILE A 163 11.75 6.17 -15.70
CA ILE A 163 10.66 6.31 -14.73
C ILE A 163 10.24 4.96 -14.18
N GLY A 164 9.87 4.94 -12.90
CA GLY A 164 9.28 3.78 -12.24
C GLY A 164 7.86 3.51 -12.74
N TYR A 165 7.46 2.25 -12.72
CA TYR A 165 6.08 1.84 -12.95
C TYR A 165 5.41 1.65 -11.60
N LEU A 166 4.54 2.59 -11.20
CA LEU A 166 3.93 2.63 -9.88
C LEU A 166 2.63 1.82 -9.72
N PRO A 167 1.79 1.63 -10.77
CA PRO A 167 0.55 0.87 -10.63
C PRO A 167 0.79 -0.57 -10.15
N GLN A 168 -0.16 -1.09 -9.35
CA GLN A 168 -0.09 -2.47 -8.83
C GLN A 168 -0.53 -3.53 -9.85
N GLY A 169 -1.16 -3.14 -10.94
CA GLY A 169 -1.63 -4.02 -12.01
C GLY A 169 -1.21 -3.54 -13.38
N GLU A 170 -1.35 -4.39 -14.37
CA GLU A 170 -1.11 -4.03 -15.77
C GLU A 170 -2.09 -2.94 -16.23
N THR A 171 -1.57 -1.91 -16.89
CA THR A 171 -2.37 -0.89 -17.55
C THR A 171 -1.82 -0.60 -18.94
N ASP A 172 -2.67 -0.16 -19.87
CA ASP A 172 -2.20 0.24 -21.17
C ASP A 172 -1.42 1.57 -21.08
N ILE A 173 -0.50 1.75 -22.02
CA ILE A 173 0.46 2.86 -21.98
C ILE A 173 -0.22 4.23 -22.08
N ALA A 174 -1.34 4.32 -22.81
CA ALA A 174 -2.08 5.58 -22.94
C ALA A 174 -2.77 5.97 -21.62
N SER A 175 -3.31 5.00 -20.92
CA SER A 175 -3.89 5.19 -19.58
C SER A 175 -2.81 5.54 -18.54
N ALA A 176 -1.66 4.86 -18.58
CA ALA A 176 -0.55 5.12 -17.66
C ALA A 176 -0.02 6.56 -17.78
N PHE A 177 -0.04 7.13 -18.98
CA PHE A 177 0.45 8.49 -19.27
C PHE A 177 -0.67 9.51 -19.52
N SER A 178 -1.91 9.23 -19.15
CA SER A 178 -3.06 10.12 -19.39
C SER A 178 -2.96 11.49 -18.70
N ASN A 179 -2.16 11.58 -17.62
CA ASN A 179 -1.96 12.79 -16.83
C ASN A 179 -0.69 13.57 -17.16
N ILE A 180 0.01 13.22 -18.22
CA ILE A 180 1.14 14.02 -18.74
C ILE A 180 0.55 15.16 -19.57
N GLY A 181 0.58 16.37 -19.02
CA GLY A 181 0.12 17.60 -19.67
C GLY A 181 1.20 18.30 -20.46
#